data_ee5ff7ba12d27ce5cec7c2ae906640f3
#
_entry.id   ee5ff7ba12d27ce5cec7c2ae906640f3
#
_cell.length_a   1.000
_cell.length_b   1.000
_cell.length_c   1.000
_cell.angle_alpha   90.00
_cell.angle_beta   90.00
_cell.angle_gamma   90.00
#
_symmetry.space_group_name_H-M   'P 1'
#
loop_
_entity.id
_entity.type
_entity.pdbx_description
1 polymer ?
#
loop_
_entity_poly.entity_id
_entity_poly.type
_entity_poly.pdbx_seq_one_letter_code
_entity_poly.pdbx_strand_id
1 'polypeptide(L)'
;MHATRCVIPVVKSPKDYQTYRISPDDTNRLAIIFDSTNANASLTCCIEIFDVGGKTPPNRHQWALEMFFVLKGEGIAVCDGKSVNIKAGDSLLVPPTGTHLIKNTGSTRLYTLTIMVPNEDFAELIRSGIPVELDEEDMTVLGRLDSLMPS
;
A
#
# COMPACT_ATOMS: atom_id res chain seq x y z
N MET A 1 23.88 -22.30 -25.27
CA MET A 1 23.05 -23.17 -24.40
C MET A 1 22.56 -22.38 -23.21
N HIS A 2 21.27 -22.30 -23.03
CA HIS A 2 20.68 -21.58 -21.91
C HIS A 2 20.47 -22.54 -20.75
N ALA A 3 21.03 -22.18 -19.58
CA ALA A 3 20.70 -22.92 -18.36
C ALA A 3 19.21 -22.77 -18.06
N THR A 4 18.55 -23.87 -17.74
CA THR A 4 17.16 -23.83 -17.28
C THR A 4 17.11 -23.08 -15.95
N ARG A 5 16.47 -21.91 -15.93
CA ARG A 5 16.25 -21.18 -14.69
C ARG A 5 15.14 -21.87 -13.90
N CYS A 6 15.46 -22.23 -12.66
CA CYS A 6 14.43 -22.63 -11.72
C CYS A 6 13.72 -21.37 -11.22
N VAL A 7 12.45 -21.23 -11.55
CA VAL A 7 11.63 -20.09 -11.10
C VAL A 7 10.89 -20.52 -9.84
N ILE A 8 11.17 -19.83 -8.76
CA ILE A 8 10.55 -20.12 -7.45
C ILE A 8 9.65 -18.94 -7.08
N PRO A 9 8.40 -19.20 -6.67
CA PRO A 9 7.55 -18.13 -6.14
C PRO A 9 8.18 -17.46 -4.92
N VAL A 10 7.97 -16.16 -4.79
CA VAL A 10 8.42 -15.38 -3.63
C VAL A 10 7.25 -15.20 -2.68
N VAL A 11 7.43 -15.61 -1.42
CA VAL A 11 6.41 -15.49 -0.38
C VAL A 11 6.90 -14.51 0.68
N LYS A 12 6.06 -13.55 1.04
CA LYS A 12 6.30 -12.60 2.11
C LYS A 12 5.13 -12.66 3.11
N SER A 13 5.47 -12.56 4.37
CA SER A 13 4.49 -12.46 5.46
C SER A 13 4.61 -11.09 6.12
N PRO A 14 3.63 -10.65 6.91
CA PRO A 14 3.69 -9.32 7.55
C PRO A 14 4.98 -9.03 8.32
N LYS A 15 5.57 -10.05 8.96
CA LYS A 15 6.87 -9.91 9.65
C LYS A 15 8.04 -9.58 8.71
N ASP A 16 7.88 -9.82 7.41
CA ASP A 16 8.92 -9.58 6.41
C ASP A 16 8.76 -8.22 5.73
N TYR A 17 7.64 -7.54 5.93
CA TYR A 17 7.36 -6.25 5.27
C TYR A 17 8.25 -5.16 5.84
N GLN A 18 8.85 -4.38 4.95
CA GLN A 18 9.64 -3.23 5.33
C GLN A 18 8.76 -1.99 5.26
N THR A 19 8.59 -1.33 6.40
CA THR A 19 7.60 -0.26 6.58
C THR A 19 8.27 1.08 6.79
N TYR A 20 7.72 2.11 6.18
CA TYR A 20 8.29 3.46 6.19
C TYR A 20 7.19 4.52 6.29
N ARG A 21 7.55 5.68 6.86
CA ARG A 21 6.90 6.96 6.60
C ARG A 21 7.77 7.71 5.60
N ILE A 22 7.18 8.23 4.53
CA ILE A 22 7.96 8.98 3.52
C ILE A 22 8.51 10.26 4.15
N SER A 23 7.69 10.97 4.93
CA SER A 23 8.10 12.15 5.67
C SER A 23 7.68 12.04 7.14
N PRO A 24 8.39 12.72 8.07
CA PRO A 24 8.07 12.61 9.50
C PRO A 24 6.64 12.99 9.87
N ASP A 25 6.06 13.96 9.14
CA ASP A 25 4.73 14.47 9.42
C ASP A 25 3.62 13.73 8.66
N ASP A 26 3.96 12.72 7.88
CA ASP A 26 2.98 11.94 7.14
C ASP A 26 2.07 11.16 8.08
N THR A 27 0.80 11.10 7.74
CA THR A 27 -0.23 10.41 8.50
C THR A 27 -0.58 9.04 7.91
N ASN A 28 0.27 8.57 7.02
CA ASN A 28 0.20 7.23 6.45
C ASN A 28 1.55 6.54 6.52
N ARG A 29 1.52 5.21 6.53
CA ARG A 29 2.70 4.35 6.51
C ARG A 29 2.57 3.37 5.36
N LEU A 30 3.69 2.99 4.78
CA LEU A 30 3.72 2.06 3.65
C LEU A 30 4.61 0.88 3.99
N ALA A 31 4.01 -0.30 4.03
CA ALA A 31 4.70 -1.56 4.29
C ALA A 31 4.92 -2.27 2.96
N ILE A 32 6.14 -2.27 2.46
CA ILE A 32 6.48 -2.85 1.15
C ILE A 32 6.44 -4.37 1.24
N ILE A 33 5.66 -4.96 0.34
CA ILE A 33 5.60 -6.40 0.14
C ILE A 33 6.56 -6.79 -0.98
N PHE A 34 6.32 -6.27 -2.18
CA PHE A 34 7.13 -6.55 -3.36
C PHE A 34 7.50 -5.27 -4.08
N ASP A 35 8.75 -5.19 -4.51
CA ASP A 35 9.25 -4.14 -5.41
C ASP A 35 10.41 -4.69 -6.25
N SER A 36 11.08 -3.84 -7.00
CA SER A 36 12.20 -4.26 -7.85
C SER A 36 13.38 -4.80 -7.06
N THR A 37 13.52 -4.46 -5.78
CA THR A 37 14.66 -4.92 -4.97
C THR A 37 14.48 -6.35 -4.45
N ASN A 38 13.26 -6.80 -4.25
CA ASN A 38 13.00 -8.12 -3.65
C ASN A 38 12.24 -9.08 -4.56
N ALA A 39 11.70 -8.61 -5.67
CA ALA A 39 10.91 -9.45 -6.58
C ALA A 39 11.35 -9.31 -8.05
N ASN A 40 12.35 -8.48 -8.32
CA ASN A 40 12.86 -8.21 -9.66
C ASN A 40 11.75 -7.84 -10.67
N ALA A 41 10.81 -7.03 -10.24
CA ALA A 41 9.67 -6.59 -11.04
C ALA A 41 9.49 -5.08 -10.93
N SER A 42 9.13 -4.43 -12.06
CA SER A 42 8.86 -2.99 -12.08
C SER A 42 7.46 -2.71 -11.57
N LEU A 43 7.28 -2.92 -10.28
CA LEU A 43 6.04 -2.60 -9.57
C LEU A 43 6.36 -2.23 -8.14
N THR A 44 5.39 -1.60 -7.48
CA THR A 44 5.36 -1.48 -6.02
C THR A 44 4.07 -2.11 -5.54
N CYS A 45 4.19 -3.08 -4.65
CA CYS A 45 3.06 -3.70 -3.97
C CYS A 45 3.28 -3.50 -2.47
N CYS A 46 2.39 -2.78 -1.83
CA CYS A 46 2.53 -2.46 -0.41
C CYS A 46 1.18 -2.46 0.31
N ILE A 47 1.24 -2.56 1.63
CA ILE A 47 0.10 -2.21 2.47
C ILE A 47 0.27 -0.75 2.85
N GLU A 48 -0.73 0.05 2.56
CA GLU A 48 -0.78 1.43 2.99
C GLU A 48 -1.72 1.55 4.18
N ILE A 49 -1.25 2.21 5.25
CA ILE A 49 -1.97 2.30 6.52
C ILE A 49 -2.14 3.76 6.86
N PHE A 50 -3.38 4.19 6.98
CA PHE A 50 -3.74 5.57 7.25
C PHE A 50 -4.20 5.69 8.70
N ASP A 51 -3.60 6.61 9.44
CA ASP A 51 -4.08 6.96 10.78
C ASP A 51 -5.52 7.48 10.72
N VAL A 52 -6.23 7.45 11.83
CA VAL A 52 -7.56 8.09 11.90
C VAL A 52 -7.42 9.56 11.51
N GLY A 53 -8.22 9.99 10.52
CA GLY A 53 -8.10 11.34 9.95
C GLY A 53 -6.90 11.54 9.04
N GLY A 54 -6.10 10.51 8.83
CA GLY A 54 -4.90 10.58 7.98
C GLY A 54 -5.22 10.59 6.49
N LYS A 55 -4.22 10.99 5.72
CA LYS A 55 -4.36 11.08 4.26
C LYS A 55 -2.99 11.00 3.59
N THR A 56 -2.99 10.62 2.31
CA THR A 56 -1.81 10.84 1.47
C THR A 56 -1.72 12.31 1.07
N PRO A 57 -0.51 12.85 0.85
CA PRO A 57 -0.39 14.09 0.09
C PRO A 57 -0.99 13.92 -1.32
N PRO A 58 -1.52 14.98 -1.94
CA PRO A 58 -1.91 14.89 -3.35
C PRO A 58 -0.72 14.46 -4.19
N ASN A 59 -0.93 13.50 -5.09
CA ASN A 59 0.13 13.02 -5.96
C ASN A 59 -0.39 12.66 -7.35
N ARG A 60 0.53 12.57 -8.29
CA ARG A 60 0.24 12.30 -9.68
C ARG A 60 1.35 11.46 -10.28
N HIS A 61 0.98 10.43 -11.04
CA HIS A 61 1.93 9.58 -11.74
C HIS A 61 1.81 9.79 -13.23
N GLN A 62 2.96 9.85 -13.91
CA GLN A 62 3.02 10.11 -15.36
C GLN A 62 2.57 8.89 -16.16
N TRP A 63 3.08 7.71 -15.78
CA TRP A 63 2.92 6.49 -16.55
C TRP A 63 2.22 5.39 -15.75
N ALA A 64 2.39 5.39 -14.43
CA ALA A 64 1.89 4.34 -13.58
C ALA A 64 0.38 4.47 -13.39
N LEU A 65 -0.29 3.33 -13.41
CA LEU A 65 -1.59 3.20 -12.80
C LEU A 65 -1.42 2.73 -11.36
N GLU A 66 -2.38 3.06 -10.51
CA GLU A 66 -2.36 2.68 -9.11
C GLU A 66 -3.69 2.05 -8.72
N MET A 67 -3.63 0.89 -8.09
CA MET A 67 -4.81 0.19 -7.61
C MET A 67 -4.78 0.12 -6.09
N PHE A 68 -5.95 0.27 -5.49
CA PHE A 68 -6.16 0.12 -4.06
C PHE A 68 -7.26 -0.90 -3.82
N PHE A 69 -7.00 -1.86 -2.97
CA PHE A 69 -8.04 -2.74 -2.43
C PHE A 69 -8.15 -2.45 -0.94
N VAL A 70 -9.35 -2.06 -0.48
CA VAL A 70 -9.57 -1.72 0.92
C VAL A 70 -9.72 -3.00 1.75
N LEU A 71 -8.75 -3.23 2.64
CA LEU A 71 -8.73 -4.39 3.52
C LEU A 71 -9.58 -4.16 4.78
N LYS A 72 -9.53 -2.96 5.32
CA LYS A 72 -10.25 -2.58 6.53
C LYS A 72 -10.41 -1.08 6.61
N GLY A 73 -11.55 -0.64 7.11
CA GLY A 73 -11.82 0.78 7.30
C GLY A 73 -12.63 1.38 6.16
N GLU A 74 -12.73 2.69 6.17
CA GLU A 74 -13.44 3.46 5.16
C GLU A 74 -12.79 4.81 4.93
N GLY A 75 -13.01 5.38 3.76
CA GLY A 75 -12.43 6.65 3.42
C GLY A 75 -13.05 7.25 2.17
N ILE A 76 -12.37 8.26 1.66
CA ILE A 76 -12.67 8.86 0.36
C ILE A 76 -11.42 8.86 -0.49
N ALA A 77 -11.62 8.68 -1.79
CA ALA A 77 -10.60 8.91 -2.80
C ALA A 77 -10.99 10.15 -3.59
N VAL A 78 -10.05 11.07 -3.74
CA VAL A 78 -10.24 12.28 -4.54
C VAL A 78 -9.32 12.20 -5.75
N CYS A 79 -9.88 12.36 -6.94
CA CYS A 79 -9.11 12.38 -8.18
C CYS A 79 -9.60 13.52 -9.06
N ASP A 80 -8.71 14.45 -9.39
CA ASP A 80 -9.02 15.65 -10.18
C ASP A 80 -10.26 16.39 -9.66
N GLY A 81 -10.34 16.56 -8.34
CA GLY A 81 -11.41 17.27 -7.67
C GLY A 81 -12.72 16.50 -7.51
N LYS A 82 -12.79 15.27 -8.00
CA LYS A 82 -13.96 14.40 -7.82
C LYS A 82 -13.67 13.40 -6.71
N SER A 83 -14.63 13.20 -5.80
CA SER A 83 -14.48 12.28 -4.69
C SER A 83 -15.43 11.11 -4.78
N VAL A 84 -14.95 9.95 -4.34
CA VAL A 84 -15.74 8.72 -4.21
C VAL A 84 -15.50 8.13 -2.83
N ASN A 85 -16.55 7.55 -2.25
CA ASN A 85 -16.43 6.82 -0.99
C ASN A 85 -15.88 5.43 -1.24
N ILE A 86 -15.00 4.98 -0.35
CA ILE A 86 -14.44 3.63 -0.37
C ILE A 86 -14.57 3.00 1.01
N LYS A 87 -14.76 1.69 1.05
CA LYS A 87 -14.88 0.92 2.29
C LYS A 87 -14.32 -0.50 2.07
N ALA A 88 -14.16 -1.22 3.15
CA ALA A 88 -13.63 -2.59 3.11
C ALA A 88 -14.33 -3.44 2.03
N GLY A 89 -13.51 -4.09 1.20
CA GLY A 89 -13.96 -4.88 0.06
C GLY A 89 -14.00 -4.14 -1.26
N ASP A 90 -13.92 -2.80 -1.25
CA ASP A 90 -13.92 -2.02 -2.49
C ASP A 90 -12.53 -2.02 -3.14
N SER A 91 -12.53 -1.97 -4.47
CA SER A 91 -11.33 -1.76 -5.28
C SER A 91 -11.42 -0.42 -6.01
N LEU A 92 -10.31 0.28 -6.06
CA LEU A 92 -10.17 1.58 -6.72
C LEU A 92 -9.03 1.51 -7.73
N LEU A 93 -9.26 2.05 -8.92
CA LEU A 93 -8.21 2.22 -9.93
C LEU A 93 -8.03 3.70 -10.22
N VAL A 94 -6.81 4.18 -10.08
CA VAL A 94 -6.41 5.53 -10.48
C VAL A 94 -5.57 5.42 -11.74
N PRO A 95 -6.07 5.91 -12.88
CA PRO A 95 -5.31 5.93 -14.13
C PRO A 95 -4.12 6.87 -14.05
N PRO A 96 -3.12 6.73 -14.94
CA PRO A 96 -2.04 7.70 -15.05
C PRO A 96 -2.56 9.12 -15.20
N THR A 97 -1.79 10.09 -14.71
CA THR A 97 -2.00 11.54 -14.82
C THR A 97 -3.09 12.13 -13.92
N GLY A 98 -3.95 11.34 -13.30
CA GLY A 98 -4.91 11.86 -12.33
C GLY A 98 -4.24 12.31 -11.04
N THR A 99 -4.43 13.58 -10.66
CA THR A 99 -3.98 14.05 -9.34
C THR A 99 -4.94 13.52 -8.28
N HIS A 100 -4.42 12.72 -7.36
CA HIS A 100 -5.27 11.99 -6.42
C HIS A 100 -4.73 12.01 -5.00
N LEU A 101 -5.63 11.76 -4.06
CA LEU A 101 -5.32 11.49 -2.66
C LEU A 101 -6.36 10.53 -2.09
N ILE A 102 -5.95 9.82 -1.06
CA ILE A 102 -6.83 8.98 -0.24
C ILE A 102 -6.87 9.60 1.17
N LYS A 103 -8.06 9.66 1.75
CA LYS A 103 -8.25 10.14 3.11
C LYS A 103 -9.06 9.15 3.91
N ASN A 104 -8.59 8.85 5.12
CA ASN A 104 -9.33 8.05 6.09
C ASN A 104 -10.42 8.91 6.72
N THR A 105 -11.68 8.58 6.50
CA THR A 105 -12.83 9.26 7.06
C THR A 105 -13.53 8.44 8.15
N GLY A 106 -13.02 7.26 8.44
CA GLY A 106 -13.57 6.36 9.44
C GLY A 106 -13.04 6.64 10.84
N SER A 107 -13.48 5.82 11.78
CA SER A 107 -13.08 5.89 13.19
C SER A 107 -11.97 4.92 13.57
N THR A 108 -11.51 4.11 12.62
CA THR A 108 -10.39 3.19 12.78
C THR A 108 -9.34 3.46 11.71
N ARG A 109 -8.17 2.86 11.84
CA ARG A 109 -7.16 2.90 10.78
C ARG A 109 -7.73 2.34 9.48
N LEU A 110 -7.34 2.96 8.37
CA LEU A 110 -7.66 2.48 7.02
C LEU A 110 -6.47 1.68 6.49
N TYR A 111 -6.73 0.49 6.01
CA TYR A 111 -5.72 -0.41 5.45
C TYR A 111 -6.06 -0.69 3.99
N THR A 112 -5.11 -0.45 3.11
CA THR A 112 -5.27 -0.78 1.69
C THR A 112 -4.11 -1.65 1.21
N LEU A 113 -4.43 -2.60 0.32
CA LEU A 113 -3.41 -3.19 -0.53
C LEU A 113 -3.27 -2.27 -1.74
N THR A 114 -2.08 -1.72 -1.91
CA THR A 114 -1.80 -0.71 -2.93
C THR A 114 -0.79 -1.27 -3.92
N ILE A 115 -1.12 -1.24 -5.21
CA ILE A 115 -0.24 -1.73 -6.27
C ILE A 115 -0.07 -0.63 -7.30
N MET A 116 1.18 -0.29 -7.60
CA MET A 116 1.54 0.69 -8.62
C MET A 116 2.38 0.03 -9.71
N VAL A 117 1.98 0.17 -10.96
CA VAL A 117 2.63 -0.44 -12.13
C VAL A 117 2.67 0.56 -13.27
N PRO A 118 3.86 0.81 -13.87
CA PRO A 118 5.18 0.44 -13.38
C PRO A 118 5.53 1.17 -12.08
N ASN A 119 6.67 0.83 -11.47
CA ASN A 119 7.09 1.41 -10.20
C ASN A 119 7.24 2.94 -10.23
N GLU A 120 7.78 3.50 -11.29
CA GLU A 120 7.97 4.95 -11.49
C GLU A 120 8.63 5.62 -10.27
N ASP A 121 9.68 4.99 -9.73
CA ASP A 121 10.48 5.43 -8.58
C ASP A 121 9.70 5.51 -7.25
N PHE A 122 8.52 4.94 -7.17
CA PHE A 122 7.72 4.99 -5.95
C PHE A 122 8.35 4.18 -4.81
N ALA A 123 8.82 2.97 -5.08
CA ALA A 123 9.49 2.16 -4.07
C ALA A 123 10.74 2.86 -3.53
N GLU A 124 11.49 3.52 -4.39
CA GLU A 124 12.68 4.27 -4.02
C GLU A 124 12.31 5.45 -3.11
N LEU A 125 11.23 6.15 -3.42
CA LEU A 125 10.72 7.23 -2.59
C LEU A 125 10.33 6.72 -1.19
N ILE A 126 9.62 5.60 -1.12
CA ILE A 126 9.22 4.99 0.15
C ILE A 126 10.47 4.63 0.96
N ARG A 127 11.43 3.94 0.35
CA ARG A 127 12.64 3.47 1.02
C ARG A 127 13.57 4.59 1.46
N SER A 128 13.45 5.77 0.87
CA SER A 128 14.20 6.96 1.30
C SER A 128 13.62 7.60 2.56
N GLY A 129 12.45 7.16 2.99
CA GLY A 129 11.77 7.67 4.16
C GLY A 129 12.32 7.14 5.47
N ILE A 130 11.52 7.28 6.51
CA ILE A 130 11.88 6.89 7.87
C ILE A 130 11.38 5.49 8.14
N PRO A 131 12.26 4.51 8.46
CA PRO A 131 11.82 3.18 8.84
C PRO A 131 10.95 3.24 10.10
N VAL A 132 9.84 2.52 10.07
CA VAL A 132 8.95 2.33 11.21
C VAL A 132 8.56 0.86 11.27
N GLU A 133 8.03 0.43 12.39
CA GLU A 133 7.58 -0.95 12.55
C GLU A 133 6.06 -1.03 12.51
N LEU A 134 5.54 -2.16 12.01
CA LEU A 134 4.15 -2.50 12.17
C LEU A 134 3.88 -2.77 13.65
N ASP A 135 2.83 -2.19 14.19
CA ASP A 135 2.46 -2.42 15.58
C ASP A 135 1.52 -3.63 15.73
N GLU A 136 1.10 -3.90 16.94
CA GLU A 136 0.25 -5.06 17.24
C GLU A 136 -1.09 -4.99 16.50
N GLU A 137 -1.70 -3.81 16.41
CA GLU A 137 -2.95 -3.64 15.66
C GLU A 137 -2.76 -3.96 14.18
N ASP A 138 -1.68 -3.44 13.58
CA ASP A 138 -1.34 -3.71 12.19
C ASP A 138 -1.16 -5.21 11.93
N MET A 139 -0.41 -5.87 12.81
CA MET A 139 -0.14 -7.30 12.68
C MET A 139 -1.42 -8.13 12.84
N THR A 140 -2.33 -7.71 13.70
CA THR A 140 -3.64 -8.36 13.88
C THR A 140 -4.48 -8.23 12.63
N VAL A 141 -4.53 -7.05 12.02
CA VAL A 141 -5.30 -6.82 10.80
C VAL A 141 -4.74 -7.64 9.63
N LEU A 142 -3.42 -7.60 9.44
CA LEU A 142 -2.78 -8.26 8.30
C LEU A 142 -2.74 -9.78 8.45
N GLY A 143 -2.62 -10.27 9.67
CA GLY A 143 -2.65 -11.69 9.99
C GLY A 143 -4.02 -12.20 10.43
N ARG A 144 -5.09 -11.51 10.09
CA ARG A 144 -6.44 -11.80 10.59
C ARG A 144 -6.96 -13.21 10.32
N LEU A 145 -6.37 -13.92 9.36
CA LEU A 145 -6.75 -15.31 9.13
C LEU A 145 -6.47 -16.16 10.36
N ASP A 146 -5.40 -15.86 11.08
CA ASP A 146 -5.07 -16.56 12.31
C ASP A 146 -6.11 -16.26 13.40
N SER A 147 -6.61 -15.02 13.45
CA SER A 147 -7.63 -14.62 14.43
C SER A 147 -9.01 -15.20 14.15
N LEU A 148 -9.26 -15.70 12.93
CA LEU A 148 -10.50 -16.37 12.55
C LEU A 148 -10.46 -17.87 12.81
N MET A 149 -9.31 -18.42 13.16
CA MET A 149 -9.18 -19.83 13.48
C MET A 149 -9.74 -20.09 14.88
N PRO A 150 -10.59 -21.12 15.05
CA PRO A 150 -11.06 -21.48 16.38
C PRO A 150 -9.88 -21.93 17.25
N SER A 151 -9.86 -21.44 18.47
CA SER A 151 -8.86 -21.81 19.47
C SER A 151 -9.10 -23.24 19.98
#